data_df4769073137485ea152b7a3c0d37d61
#
_entry.id   df4769073137485ea152b7a3c0d37d61
#
_cell.length_a   1.000
_cell.length_b   1.000
_cell.length_c   1.000
_cell.angle_alpha   90.00
_cell.angle_beta   90.00
_cell.angle_gamma   90.00
#
_symmetry.space_group_name_H-M   'P 1'
#
loop_
_entity.id
_entity.type
_entity.pdbx_description
1 polymer ?
#
loop_
_entity_poly.entity_id
_entity_poly.type
_entity_poly.pdbx_seq_one_letter_code
_entity_poly.pdbx_strand_id
1 'polypeptide(L)'
;MDGRAAPTPGGTADGARGGAGDGAADAAGGGAVDGVVGGTAAEAVTMGKLAEDLANRKADARGMGGEDLVARQHELGKLTVRERVDVLFDPGTFTETGLLAQAADTPQTQGRRTWADGVVTGTGKIHGRMAALIAYDFTVLAGSMGVHGERKAARMRELAVRHGHPVIYLLDSAGGRVNEAVGAFGGTGDVFREMSQMSGVVPQVGAVLGHCSAGTGYVPALCDFVPMVKGTSSMALAGIHLVRAATGEELTEEDMGGSAVHAKISGVADREAADDADCLRMVREYLSFMPCRYGDPLPVRPVSDPPERRSERLYEIVPANLRKAYDMRGVITELVDDGAFFPIKPDWAKALITGFARFAGRPAGVVASQPLVRAGAISVDEADKAAKFINICDAFDIPLVFLVDVPGFVVGREVEHRGILRHGAKFLHNISCATVPKVTVILRKAYGAGYYVMGGRQYGADYIVGWPTAEISIMGPEGAVNILFRRQLAAAAPGEAREALRKELIGKVRAQIDPYLTAKQALIDDIIDPAETRVHIIKGLEISQGKRITAPARKRGVIPV
;
A
#
# COMPACT_ATOMS: atom_id res chain seq x y z
N MET A 1 -7.54 -47.66 -8.63
CA MET A 1 -6.54 -48.74 -8.78
C MET A 1 -5.24 -48.20 -8.27
N ASP A 2 -4.78 -48.86 -7.21
CA ASP A 2 -3.48 -48.84 -6.56
C ASP A 2 -2.86 -47.49 -6.17
N GLY A 3 -2.75 -47.09 -4.95
CA GLY A 3 -2.45 -47.85 -3.71
C GLY A 3 -0.94 -48.05 -3.53
N ARG A 4 -0.18 -47.05 -2.95
CA ARG A 4 1.03 -47.39 -2.17
C ARG A 4 1.31 -46.34 -1.12
N ALA A 5 1.23 -46.76 0.13
CA ALA A 5 1.66 -46.11 1.35
C ALA A 5 3.19 -46.19 1.48
N ALA A 6 3.79 -45.15 2.07
CA ALA A 6 5.19 -45.12 2.51
C ALA A 6 5.31 -45.61 3.97
N PRO A 7 6.40 -46.29 4.36
CA PRO A 7 6.53 -46.87 5.69
C PRO A 7 7.21 -45.92 6.69
N THR A 8 6.75 -45.99 7.92
CA THR A 8 7.41 -45.54 9.16
C THR A 8 8.53 -46.52 9.56
N PRO A 9 9.63 -46.07 10.18
CA PRO A 9 10.45 -46.92 11.02
C PRO A 9 10.18 -46.66 12.52
N GLY A 10 9.76 -47.70 13.21
CA GLY A 10 9.82 -47.82 14.66
C GLY A 10 11.00 -48.72 15.06
N GLY A 11 11.34 -48.72 16.33
CA GLY A 11 12.31 -49.65 16.95
C GLY A 11 12.96 -48.96 18.14
N THR A 12 12.39 -49.08 19.36
CA THR A 12 12.72 -50.00 20.48
C THR A 12 14.10 -49.73 21.08
N ALA A 13 14.21 -49.17 22.27
CA ALA A 13 14.01 -49.71 23.63
C ALA A 13 15.29 -50.41 24.19
N ASP A 14 15.51 -50.12 25.41
CA ASP A 14 16.29 -50.72 26.52
C ASP A 14 17.52 -49.90 26.90
N GLY A 15 17.75 -49.51 28.12
CA GLY A 15 17.37 -50.02 29.43
C GLY A 15 18.66 -50.09 30.25
N ALA A 16 18.74 -49.38 31.36
CA ALA A 16 19.45 -49.88 32.55
C ALA A 16 19.41 -48.91 33.72
N ARG A 17 19.03 -49.51 34.81
CA ARG A 17 18.88 -48.97 36.18
C ARG A 17 20.23 -48.87 36.92
N GLY A 18 20.20 -48.09 38.00
CA GLY A 18 21.08 -48.20 39.18
C GLY A 18 21.73 -46.85 39.51
N GLY A 19 21.73 -46.35 40.70
CA GLY A 19 21.37 -46.85 41.97
C GLY A 19 21.53 -45.72 42.97
N ALA A 20 20.80 -45.80 44.04
CA ALA A 20 20.72 -44.88 45.17
C ALA A 20 22.01 -44.89 46.02
N GLY A 21 22.27 -43.77 46.70
CA GLY A 21 23.27 -43.64 47.74
C GLY A 21 22.96 -42.49 48.69
N ASP A 22 22.30 -42.84 49.80
CA ASP A 22 22.14 -42.00 50.99
C ASP A 22 23.49 -41.68 51.65
N GLY A 23 23.59 -40.54 52.29
CA GLY A 23 24.69 -40.21 53.15
C GLY A 23 24.46 -38.89 53.92
N ALA A 24 23.71 -39.01 55.04
CA ALA A 24 23.65 -37.98 56.08
C ALA A 24 24.89 -38.06 56.99
N ALA A 25 25.36 -36.93 57.47
CA ALA A 25 25.67 -36.66 58.89
C ALA A 25 26.54 -35.44 59.13
N ASP A 26 26.03 -34.56 59.92
CA ASP A 26 26.59 -33.82 61.07
C ASP A 26 28.10 -33.52 61.11
N ALA A 27 28.38 -32.22 61.38
CA ALA A 27 29.08 -31.84 62.61
C ALA A 27 29.19 -30.31 62.81
N ALA A 28 28.80 -29.86 63.94
CA ALA A 28 28.93 -28.53 64.49
C ALA A 28 30.37 -28.14 64.71
N GLY A 29 30.69 -26.82 64.63
CA GLY A 29 31.94 -26.25 65.06
C GLY A 29 31.84 -24.74 65.13
N GLY A 30 31.57 -24.23 66.27
CA GLY A 30 31.46 -22.79 66.57
C GLY A 30 32.79 -22.08 66.53
N GLY A 31 32.80 -20.84 66.19
CA GLY A 31 33.90 -19.91 66.29
C GLY A 31 33.37 -18.48 66.14
N ALA A 32 33.06 -17.90 67.30
CA ALA A 32 32.76 -16.47 67.41
C ALA A 32 34.03 -15.68 67.11
N VAL A 33 34.00 -14.75 66.20
CA VAL A 33 34.99 -13.65 66.13
C VAL A 33 34.19 -12.35 66.05
N ASP A 34 34.16 -11.65 67.14
CA ASP A 34 33.73 -10.25 67.23
C ASP A 34 34.61 -9.39 66.35
N GLY A 35 34.02 -8.75 65.37
CA GLY A 35 34.62 -7.73 64.51
C GLY A 35 33.61 -6.64 64.27
N VAL A 36 33.52 -5.68 65.15
CA VAL A 36 32.80 -4.43 64.98
C VAL A 36 33.43 -3.68 63.80
N VAL A 37 32.77 -3.66 62.65
CA VAL A 37 32.96 -2.64 61.63
C VAL A 37 31.59 -2.04 61.39
N GLY A 38 31.45 -0.77 61.79
CA GLY A 38 30.26 0.03 61.45
C GLY A 38 30.05 0.18 59.94
N GLY A 39 29.28 -0.71 59.42
CA GLY A 39 28.69 -0.59 58.08
C GLY A 39 27.32 0.02 58.26
N THR A 40 27.09 1.18 57.68
CA THR A 40 25.75 1.75 57.47
C THR A 40 24.85 0.63 56.95
N ALA A 41 23.79 0.30 57.68
CA ALA A 41 22.81 -0.70 57.26
C ALA A 41 22.34 -0.35 55.85
N ALA A 42 22.70 -1.19 54.90
CA ALA A 42 22.16 -1.06 53.55
C ALA A 42 20.64 -1.09 53.69
N GLU A 43 20.01 0.03 53.39
CA GLU A 43 18.57 0.19 53.50
C GLU A 43 17.89 -0.95 52.72
N ALA A 44 17.12 -1.77 53.42
CA ALA A 44 16.52 -2.96 52.80
C ALA A 44 15.71 -2.56 51.59
N VAL A 45 16.07 -3.11 50.40
CA VAL A 45 15.37 -2.85 49.17
C VAL A 45 13.96 -3.42 49.29
N THR A 46 12.94 -2.56 49.31
CA THR A 46 11.52 -2.96 49.35
C THR A 46 10.92 -2.97 47.97
N MET A 47 9.89 -3.78 47.76
CA MET A 47 9.13 -3.79 46.48
C MET A 47 8.59 -2.40 46.13
N GLY A 48 8.21 -1.57 47.13
CA GLY A 48 7.78 -0.19 46.91
C GLY A 48 8.88 0.67 46.30
N LYS A 49 10.11 0.61 46.81
CA LYS A 49 11.28 1.32 46.26
C LYS A 49 11.63 0.84 44.84
N LEU A 50 11.53 -0.47 44.59
CA LEU A 50 11.74 -1.01 43.23
C LEU A 50 10.65 -0.55 42.24
N ALA A 51 9.40 -0.47 42.70
CA ALA A 51 8.30 0.04 41.87
C ALA A 51 8.46 1.54 41.57
N GLU A 52 8.92 2.33 42.50
CA GLU A 52 9.22 3.76 42.32
C GLU A 52 10.39 3.96 41.35
N ASP A 53 11.50 3.22 41.51
CA ASP A 53 12.62 3.26 40.54
C ASP A 53 12.17 2.89 39.14
N LEU A 54 11.35 1.84 39.00
CA LEU A 54 10.78 1.46 37.71
C LEU A 54 9.91 2.57 37.10
N ALA A 55 9.08 3.22 37.93
CA ALA A 55 8.24 4.33 37.45
C ALA A 55 9.09 5.51 36.95
N ASN A 56 10.14 5.85 37.68
CA ASN A 56 11.09 6.91 37.33
C ASN A 56 11.84 6.58 36.02
N ARG A 57 12.34 5.35 35.85
CA ARG A 57 12.98 4.90 34.60
C ARG A 57 12.04 4.96 33.43
N LYS A 58 10.78 4.55 33.61
CA LYS A 58 9.76 4.64 32.55
C LYS A 58 9.40 6.08 32.20
N ALA A 59 9.32 6.97 33.19
CA ALA A 59 9.08 8.40 32.96
C ALA A 59 10.25 9.02 32.18
N ASP A 60 11.49 8.72 32.58
CA ASP A 60 12.69 9.18 31.88
C ASP A 60 12.74 8.66 30.45
N ALA A 61 12.44 7.38 30.21
CA ALA A 61 12.42 6.79 28.89
C ALA A 61 11.34 7.44 27.97
N ARG A 62 10.20 7.85 28.53
CA ARG A 62 9.16 8.59 27.77
C ARG A 62 9.60 10.01 27.41
N GLY A 63 10.59 10.57 28.08
CA GLY A 63 11.22 11.85 27.72
C GLY A 63 12.08 11.79 26.44
N MET A 64 12.15 10.63 25.77
CA MET A 64 12.82 10.46 24.47
C MET A 64 14.29 10.95 24.50
N GLY A 65 14.73 11.75 23.50
CA GLY A 65 16.06 12.35 23.44
C GLY A 65 16.32 13.48 24.45
N GLY A 66 15.29 13.94 25.17
CA GLY A 66 15.32 15.06 26.12
C GLY A 66 14.69 16.32 25.54
N GLU A 67 14.49 17.31 26.42
CA GLU A 67 13.71 18.53 26.13
C GLU A 67 14.24 19.32 24.92
N ASP A 68 15.55 19.50 24.81
CA ASP A 68 16.16 20.27 23.72
C ASP A 68 15.91 19.64 22.34
N LEU A 69 16.01 18.30 22.23
CA LEU A 69 15.78 17.59 20.98
C LEU A 69 14.29 17.51 20.63
N VAL A 70 13.41 17.44 21.63
CA VAL A 70 11.97 17.55 21.46
C VAL A 70 11.60 18.94 20.97
N ALA A 71 12.13 20.00 21.59
CA ALA A 71 11.89 21.39 21.15
C ALA A 71 12.32 21.59 19.70
N ARG A 72 13.50 21.08 19.33
CA ARG A 72 13.99 21.14 17.95
C ARG A 72 13.08 20.43 16.95
N GLN A 73 12.48 19.30 17.34
CA GLN A 73 11.51 18.58 16.50
C GLN A 73 10.28 19.47 16.20
N HIS A 74 9.78 20.17 17.23
CA HIS A 74 8.66 21.11 17.10
C HIS A 74 9.03 22.35 16.27
N GLU A 75 10.24 22.90 16.41
CA GLU A 75 10.74 24.01 15.59
C GLU A 75 10.74 23.68 14.09
N LEU A 76 10.96 22.40 13.74
CA LEU A 76 10.87 21.91 12.36
C LEU A 76 9.42 21.68 11.90
N GLY A 77 8.42 22.02 12.71
CA GLY A 77 7.00 21.81 12.40
C GLY A 77 6.55 20.33 12.46
N LYS A 78 7.31 19.48 13.14
CA LYS A 78 7.06 18.04 13.24
C LYS A 78 6.54 17.66 14.62
N LEU A 79 5.69 16.66 14.68
CA LEU A 79 5.32 16.03 15.94
C LEU A 79 6.44 15.09 16.42
N THR A 80 6.53 14.90 17.74
CA THR A 80 7.34 13.82 18.31
C THR A 80 6.72 12.45 18.01
N VAL A 81 7.51 11.39 18.13
CA VAL A 81 7.01 10.02 17.92
C VAL A 81 5.83 9.69 18.85
N ARG A 82 5.80 10.22 20.08
CA ARG A 82 4.71 9.96 21.03
C ARG A 82 3.44 10.72 20.70
N GLU A 83 3.54 11.97 20.30
CA GLU A 83 2.40 12.74 19.78
C GLU A 83 1.82 12.10 18.52
N ARG A 84 2.68 11.57 17.62
CA ARG A 84 2.25 10.79 16.46
C ARG A 84 1.44 9.55 16.86
N VAL A 85 1.86 8.85 17.91
CA VAL A 85 1.13 7.69 18.48
C VAL A 85 -0.24 8.10 19.00
N ASP A 86 -0.34 9.22 19.73
CA ASP A 86 -1.60 9.72 20.28
C ASP A 86 -2.60 10.14 19.19
N VAL A 87 -2.11 10.68 18.06
CA VAL A 87 -2.95 11.01 16.90
C VAL A 87 -3.37 9.76 16.12
N LEU A 88 -2.48 8.78 16.01
CA LEU A 88 -2.70 7.58 15.19
C LEU A 88 -3.70 6.61 15.80
N PHE A 89 -3.60 6.33 17.09
CA PHE A 89 -4.42 5.31 17.74
C PHE A 89 -5.67 5.88 18.42
N ASP A 90 -6.62 5.01 18.64
CA ASP A 90 -7.80 5.35 19.43
C ASP A 90 -7.34 5.62 20.88
N PRO A 91 -7.87 6.66 21.55
CA PRO A 91 -7.37 7.13 22.84
C PRO A 91 -7.25 6.02 23.89
N GLY A 92 -6.10 5.95 24.56
CA GLY A 92 -5.81 5.02 25.66
C GLY A 92 -5.65 3.56 25.27
N THR A 93 -5.62 3.23 23.96
CA THR A 93 -5.53 1.83 23.50
C THR A 93 -4.10 1.38 23.20
N PHE A 94 -3.15 2.29 23.10
CA PHE A 94 -1.78 1.95 22.74
C PHE A 94 -1.03 1.31 23.91
N THR A 95 -0.43 0.17 23.66
CA THR A 95 0.44 -0.54 24.61
C THR A 95 1.85 -0.63 24.02
N GLU A 96 2.78 0.11 24.61
CA GLU A 96 4.19 0.13 24.20
C GLU A 96 4.92 -1.13 24.66
N THR A 97 5.78 -1.68 23.81
CA THR A 97 6.65 -2.82 24.10
C THR A 97 8.12 -2.41 23.95
N GLY A 98 8.97 -2.87 24.89
CA GLY A 98 10.41 -2.61 24.84
C GLY A 98 10.82 -1.16 25.12
N LEU A 99 10.03 -0.40 25.90
CA LEU A 99 10.32 0.98 26.30
C LEU A 99 11.71 1.14 26.95
N LEU A 100 12.14 0.18 27.79
CA LEU A 100 13.41 0.24 28.53
C LEU A 100 14.59 -0.35 27.75
N ALA A 101 14.41 -0.76 26.50
CA ALA A 101 15.56 -1.13 25.66
C ALA A 101 16.45 0.09 25.45
N GLN A 102 17.74 -0.15 25.26
CA GLN A 102 18.72 0.89 24.98
C GLN A 102 19.60 0.47 23.80
N ALA A 103 20.30 1.42 23.19
CA ALA A 103 21.26 1.11 22.15
C ALA A 103 22.39 0.22 22.65
N ALA A 104 23.05 -0.49 21.73
CA ALA A 104 24.26 -1.22 22.06
C ALA A 104 25.36 -0.28 22.59
N ASP A 105 26.14 -0.77 23.57
CA ASP A 105 27.23 0.00 24.14
C ASP A 105 28.37 0.17 23.12
N THR A 106 28.54 1.41 22.69
CA THR A 106 29.63 1.84 21.81
C THR A 106 30.21 3.14 22.33
N PRO A 107 31.44 3.54 21.97
CA PRO A 107 31.99 4.83 22.37
C PRO A 107 31.08 6.02 22.04
N GLN A 108 30.23 5.90 20.97
CA GLN A 108 29.35 6.95 20.53
C GLN A 108 28.01 6.98 21.27
N THR A 109 27.62 5.90 21.96
CA THR A 109 26.37 5.82 22.74
C THR A 109 26.58 6.09 24.22
N GLN A 110 27.84 6.01 24.71
CA GLN A 110 28.17 6.28 26.12
C GLN A 110 27.74 7.68 26.55
N GLY A 111 27.06 7.77 27.69
CA GLY A 111 26.58 9.02 28.26
C GLY A 111 25.39 9.68 27.52
N ARG A 112 24.85 9.03 26.49
CA ARG A 112 23.68 9.52 25.78
C ARG A 112 22.38 8.88 26.27
N ARG A 113 21.29 9.59 26.11
CA ARG A 113 19.94 9.03 26.27
C ARG A 113 19.63 8.18 25.04
N THR A 114 19.48 6.87 25.21
CA THR A 114 19.28 5.90 24.13
C THR A 114 18.04 5.03 24.36
N TRP A 115 17.07 5.56 25.11
CA TRP A 115 15.85 4.86 25.46
C TRP A 115 15.09 4.35 24.21
N ALA A 116 14.47 3.20 24.38
CA ALA A 116 13.79 2.46 23.31
C ALA A 116 14.69 2.14 22.10
N ASP A 117 15.99 2.41 22.16
CA ASP A 117 16.95 2.34 21.04
C ASP A 117 16.50 3.15 19.80
N GLY A 118 15.83 4.30 20.04
CA GLY A 118 15.32 5.16 18.97
C GLY A 118 14.15 4.58 18.17
N VAL A 119 13.50 3.51 18.66
CA VAL A 119 12.36 2.88 17.98
C VAL A 119 11.24 2.58 18.99
N VAL A 120 10.12 3.26 18.88
CA VAL A 120 8.90 2.96 19.63
C VAL A 120 8.14 1.83 18.93
N THR A 121 7.87 0.76 19.65
CA THR A 121 7.09 -0.39 19.15
C THR A 121 5.93 -0.69 20.10
N GLY A 122 4.83 -1.19 19.55
CA GLY A 122 3.66 -1.53 20.34
C GLY A 122 2.45 -1.89 19.50
N THR A 123 1.32 -2.07 20.17
CA THR A 123 0.03 -2.32 19.52
C THR A 123 -1.03 -1.40 20.08
N GLY A 124 -2.00 -1.03 19.26
CA GLY A 124 -3.13 -0.20 19.65
C GLY A 124 -4.32 -0.42 18.73
N LYS A 125 -5.42 0.28 18.96
CA LYS A 125 -6.60 0.18 18.11
C LYS A 125 -6.70 1.37 17.15
N ILE A 126 -7.13 1.08 15.93
CA ILE A 126 -7.54 2.08 14.93
C ILE A 126 -8.94 1.68 14.46
N HIS A 127 -9.90 2.56 14.66
CA HIS A 127 -11.32 2.24 14.41
C HIS A 127 -11.76 0.96 15.14
N GLY A 128 -11.32 0.78 16.41
CA GLY A 128 -11.62 -0.38 17.24
C GLY A 128 -10.87 -1.67 16.89
N ARG A 129 -10.05 -1.70 15.83
CA ARG A 129 -9.32 -2.88 15.35
C ARG A 129 -7.84 -2.77 15.68
N MET A 130 -7.22 -3.88 16.10
CA MET A 130 -5.80 -3.91 16.47
C MET A 130 -4.90 -3.64 15.27
N ALA A 131 -3.84 -2.85 15.51
CA ALA A 131 -2.75 -2.61 14.57
C ALA A 131 -1.42 -2.61 15.33
N ALA A 132 -0.35 -2.99 14.67
CA ALA A 132 1.02 -2.99 15.17
C ALA A 132 1.77 -1.75 14.69
N LEU A 133 2.64 -1.21 15.54
CA LEU A 133 3.42 -0.01 15.28
C LEU A 133 4.92 -0.29 15.38
N ILE A 134 5.66 0.27 14.43
CA ILE A 134 7.12 0.44 14.45
C ILE A 134 7.39 1.90 14.08
N ALA A 135 7.82 2.72 15.04
CA ALA A 135 7.97 4.16 14.84
C ALA A 135 9.37 4.64 15.25
N TYR A 136 10.09 5.25 14.33
CA TYR A 136 11.43 5.76 14.58
C TYR A 136 11.38 7.13 15.23
N ASP A 137 12.13 7.28 16.33
CA ASP A 137 12.25 8.50 17.13
C ASP A 137 13.50 9.29 16.72
N PHE A 138 13.33 10.31 15.91
CA PHE A 138 14.45 11.13 15.44
C PHE A 138 15.20 11.84 16.58
N THR A 139 14.56 12.06 17.71
CA THR A 139 15.19 12.69 18.89
C THR A 139 16.22 11.77 19.56
N VAL A 140 16.14 10.45 19.32
CA VAL A 140 17.06 9.45 19.88
C VAL A 140 17.96 8.91 18.76
N LEU A 141 19.23 9.29 18.77
CA LEU A 141 20.23 8.86 17.78
C LEU A 141 19.76 9.05 16.32
N ALA A 142 19.03 10.15 16.06
CA ALA A 142 18.42 10.49 14.76
C ALA A 142 17.54 9.35 14.20
N GLY A 143 16.85 8.59 15.05
CA GLY A 143 16.01 7.48 14.65
C GLY A 143 16.74 6.38 13.88
N SER A 144 18.07 6.27 14.03
CA SER A 144 18.86 5.31 13.26
C SER A 144 18.59 3.87 13.69
N MET A 145 18.58 2.96 12.70
CA MET A 145 18.36 1.53 12.90
C MET A 145 19.56 0.89 13.62
N GLY A 146 19.38 0.51 14.89
CA GLY A 146 20.35 -0.20 15.71
C GLY A 146 19.91 -1.63 16.01
N VAL A 147 20.83 -2.47 16.49
CA VAL A 147 20.59 -3.91 16.73
C VAL A 147 19.42 -4.17 17.66
N HIS A 148 19.31 -3.44 18.77
CA HIS A 148 18.24 -3.68 19.75
C HIS A 148 16.90 -3.12 19.28
N GLY A 149 16.90 -1.96 18.60
CA GLY A 149 15.70 -1.38 17.99
C GLY A 149 15.12 -2.30 16.93
N GLU A 150 15.97 -2.83 16.03
CA GLU A 150 15.53 -3.76 14.99
C GLU A 150 15.08 -5.11 15.54
N ARG A 151 15.67 -5.59 16.64
CA ARG A 151 15.17 -6.78 17.34
C ARG A 151 13.74 -6.59 17.87
N LYS A 152 13.43 -5.39 18.39
CA LYS A 152 12.06 -5.03 18.80
C LYS A 152 11.12 -4.96 17.61
N ALA A 153 11.58 -4.34 16.52
CA ALA A 153 10.81 -4.21 15.27
C ALA A 153 10.51 -5.59 14.66
N ALA A 154 11.51 -6.49 14.59
CA ALA A 154 11.33 -7.87 14.13
C ALA A 154 10.29 -8.62 14.99
N ARG A 155 10.37 -8.48 16.31
CA ARG A 155 9.36 -9.05 17.22
C ARG A 155 7.95 -8.52 16.92
N MET A 156 7.82 -7.24 16.58
CA MET A 156 6.53 -6.64 16.25
C MET A 156 5.98 -7.17 14.92
N ARG A 157 6.84 -7.31 13.88
CA ARG A 157 6.46 -7.93 12.59
C ARG A 157 6.00 -9.37 12.77
N GLU A 158 6.73 -10.15 13.57
CA GLU A 158 6.33 -11.54 13.91
C GLU A 158 4.95 -11.61 14.57
N LEU A 159 4.70 -10.76 15.57
CA LEU A 159 3.40 -10.69 16.26
C LEU A 159 2.27 -10.26 15.31
N ALA A 160 2.54 -9.30 14.44
CA ALA A 160 1.57 -8.82 13.47
C ALA A 160 1.10 -9.94 12.53
N VAL A 161 2.04 -10.71 11.97
CA VAL A 161 1.71 -11.87 11.12
C VAL A 161 0.95 -12.93 11.90
N ARG A 162 1.43 -13.27 13.10
CA ARG A 162 0.84 -14.33 13.93
C ARG A 162 -0.60 -14.02 14.33
N HIS A 163 -0.90 -12.76 14.65
CA HIS A 163 -2.21 -12.34 15.15
C HIS A 163 -3.09 -11.66 14.10
N GLY A 164 -2.59 -11.44 12.88
CA GLY A 164 -3.33 -10.78 11.81
C GLY A 164 -3.55 -9.30 12.08
N HIS A 165 -2.48 -8.55 12.39
CA HIS A 165 -2.57 -7.10 12.61
C HIS A 165 -1.89 -6.34 11.48
N PRO A 166 -2.53 -5.30 10.91
CA PRO A 166 -1.85 -4.37 10.03
C PRO A 166 -0.60 -3.79 10.69
N VAL A 167 0.47 -3.56 9.92
CA VAL A 167 1.71 -2.96 10.42
C VAL A 167 1.86 -1.55 9.88
N ILE A 168 2.13 -0.62 10.80
CA ILE A 168 2.35 0.78 10.48
C ILE A 168 3.79 1.12 10.85
N TYR A 169 4.52 1.62 9.87
CA TYR A 169 5.85 2.18 10.02
C TYR A 169 5.74 3.70 10.01
N LEU A 170 6.13 4.38 11.11
CA LEU A 170 6.30 5.83 11.13
C LEU A 170 7.79 6.13 10.95
N LEU A 171 8.12 6.71 9.82
CA LEU A 171 9.48 6.82 9.33
C LEU A 171 10.01 8.24 9.45
N ASP A 172 11.02 8.39 10.33
CA ASP A 172 11.77 9.61 10.58
C ASP A 172 13.16 9.18 11.05
N SER A 173 14.07 8.82 10.12
CA SER A 173 15.26 8.03 10.41
C SER A 173 16.43 8.39 9.50
N ALA A 174 17.60 8.56 10.05
CA ALA A 174 18.86 8.74 9.33
C ALA A 174 19.40 7.44 8.68
N GLY A 175 18.67 6.32 8.76
CA GLY A 175 19.09 5.05 8.18
C GLY A 175 19.84 4.12 9.14
N GLY A 176 20.67 3.22 8.61
CA GLY A 176 21.42 2.26 9.41
C GLY A 176 22.46 2.91 10.34
N ARG A 177 22.58 2.42 11.56
CA ARG A 177 23.54 2.93 12.56
C ARG A 177 24.95 2.44 12.25
N VAL A 178 25.71 3.24 11.53
CA VAL A 178 27.07 2.90 11.04
C VAL A 178 28.03 2.55 12.19
N ASN A 179 27.85 3.13 13.36
CA ASN A 179 28.72 2.94 14.52
C ASN A 179 28.65 1.54 15.16
N GLU A 180 27.63 0.75 14.83
CA GLU A 180 27.49 -0.65 15.23
C GLU A 180 28.17 -1.62 14.24
N ALA A 181 28.80 -1.08 13.18
CA ALA A 181 29.58 -1.82 12.18
C ALA A 181 28.81 -3.07 11.65
N VAL A 182 29.47 -4.25 11.65
CA VAL A 182 28.87 -5.51 11.19
C VAL A 182 27.62 -5.90 12.01
N GLY A 183 27.52 -5.48 13.28
CA GLY A 183 26.35 -5.73 14.13
C GLY A 183 25.07 -5.14 13.56
N ALA A 184 25.15 -3.98 12.88
CA ALA A 184 23.99 -3.37 12.22
C ALA A 184 23.39 -4.25 11.11
N PHE A 185 24.21 -5.02 10.35
CA PHE A 185 23.72 -5.94 9.32
C PHE A 185 22.91 -7.10 9.90
N GLY A 186 23.29 -7.61 11.09
CA GLY A 186 22.57 -8.71 11.76
C GLY A 186 21.15 -8.35 12.20
N GLY A 187 20.84 -7.04 12.37
CA GLY A 187 19.50 -6.57 12.73
C GLY A 187 18.70 -6.01 11.53
N THR A 188 19.38 -5.36 10.58
CA THR A 188 18.69 -4.63 9.50
C THR A 188 18.45 -5.47 8.24
N GLY A 189 19.22 -6.55 8.02
CA GLY A 189 19.10 -7.38 6.82
C GLY A 189 17.80 -8.19 6.74
N ASP A 190 17.27 -8.57 7.89
CA ASP A 190 16.04 -9.37 7.96
C ASP A 190 14.77 -8.58 7.65
N VAL A 191 14.74 -7.26 7.86
CA VAL A 191 13.54 -6.43 7.66
C VAL A 191 12.96 -6.58 6.25
N PHE A 192 13.79 -6.52 5.22
CA PHE A 192 13.31 -6.60 3.82
C PHE A 192 12.76 -7.99 3.47
N ARG A 193 13.39 -9.04 3.99
CA ARG A 193 12.91 -10.42 3.84
C ARG A 193 11.58 -10.61 4.55
N GLU A 194 11.47 -10.15 5.80
CA GLU A 194 10.25 -10.25 6.60
C GLU A 194 9.11 -9.45 5.96
N MET A 195 9.34 -8.19 5.58
CA MET A 195 8.33 -7.36 4.91
C MET A 195 7.86 -7.97 3.58
N SER A 196 8.78 -8.54 2.79
CA SER A 196 8.44 -9.22 1.55
C SER A 196 7.61 -10.50 1.79
N GLN A 197 7.87 -11.22 2.88
CA GLN A 197 7.09 -12.40 3.27
C GLN A 197 5.73 -12.03 3.87
N MET A 198 5.60 -10.84 4.48
CA MET A 198 4.35 -10.30 5.01
C MET A 198 3.45 -9.71 3.92
N SER A 199 3.99 -9.41 2.74
CA SER A 199 3.25 -8.81 1.63
C SER A 199 2.05 -9.67 1.25
N GLY A 200 0.86 -9.08 1.24
CA GLY A 200 -0.40 -9.77 1.02
C GLY A 200 -0.90 -10.63 2.19
N VAL A 201 -0.19 -10.67 3.32
CA VAL A 201 -0.64 -11.37 4.55
C VAL A 201 -1.37 -10.41 5.48
N VAL A 202 -0.74 -9.28 5.80
CA VAL A 202 -1.33 -8.17 6.56
C VAL A 202 -1.04 -6.86 5.84
N PRO A 203 -1.92 -5.86 5.90
CA PRO A 203 -1.66 -4.53 5.34
C PRO A 203 -0.41 -3.90 5.95
N GLN A 204 0.45 -3.32 5.11
CA GLN A 204 1.66 -2.62 5.51
C GLN A 204 1.61 -1.15 5.07
N VAL A 205 1.76 -0.23 6.00
CA VAL A 205 1.72 1.22 5.75
C VAL A 205 3.04 1.85 6.13
N GLY A 206 3.65 2.60 5.22
CA GLY A 206 4.89 3.34 5.45
C GLY A 206 4.67 4.85 5.41
N ALA A 207 4.35 5.48 6.56
CA ALA A 207 4.18 6.92 6.66
C ALA A 207 5.53 7.62 6.80
N VAL A 208 5.92 8.40 5.79
CA VAL A 208 7.20 9.13 5.78
C VAL A 208 6.97 10.54 6.34
N LEU A 209 7.38 10.71 7.60
CA LEU A 209 7.13 11.90 8.43
C LEU A 209 8.38 12.75 8.61
N GLY A 210 9.49 12.29 8.07
CA GLY A 210 10.77 12.97 8.15
C GLY A 210 11.77 12.39 7.18
N HIS A 211 13.03 12.52 7.51
CA HIS A 211 14.10 11.97 6.69
C HIS A 211 14.07 10.44 6.67
N CYS A 212 14.31 9.84 5.50
CA CYS A 212 14.28 8.41 5.31
C CYS A 212 15.30 7.99 4.24
N SER A 213 16.50 7.58 4.65
CA SER A 213 17.58 7.28 3.70
C SER A 213 18.18 5.89 3.90
N ALA A 214 18.88 5.41 2.89
CA ALA A 214 19.54 4.11 2.86
C ALA A 214 18.54 2.95 3.14
N GLY A 215 18.81 2.10 4.14
CA GLY A 215 17.95 0.97 4.49
C GLY A 215 16.52 1.37 4.80
N THR A 216 16.30 2.48 5.50
CA THR A 216 14.94 2.97 5.81
C THR A 216 14.19 3.48 4.59
N GLY A 217 14.87 3.86 3.49
CA GLY A 217 14.25 4.24 2.23
C GLY A 217 13.54 3.08 1.50
N TYR A 218 13.98 1.83 1.72
CA TYR A 218 13.30 0.65 1.16
C TYR A 218 12.04 0.26 1.94
N VAL A 219 11.94 0.59 3.23
CA VAL A 219 10.79 0.22 4.07
C VAL A 219 9.47 0.74 3.46
N PRO A 220 9.31 2.05 3.15
CA PRO A 220 8.07 2.54 2.54
C PRO A 220 7.88 1.96 1.13
N ALA A 221 8.94 1.77 0.35
CA ALA A 221 8.83 1.22 -1.01
C ALA A 221 8.27 -0.23 -1.03
N LEU A 222 8.43 -0.99 0.06
CA LEU A 222 7.87 -2.33 0.25
C LEU A 222 6.45 -2.32 0.84
N CYS A 223 5.93 -1.16 1.27
CA CYS A 223 4.60 -1.03 1.82
C CYS A 223 3.50 -0.95 0.74
N ASP A 224 2.27 -1.23 1.16
CA ASP A 224 1.07 -1.14 0.32
C ASP A 224 0.62 0.31 0.13
N PHE A 225 0.75 1.15 1.17
CA PHE A 225 0.38 2.56 1.15
C PHE A 225 1.48 3.44 1.76
N VAL A 226 1.86 4.51 1.03
CA VAL A 226 2.99 5.39 1.37
C VAL A 226 2.57 6.87 1.32
N PRO A 227 2.03 7.44 2.40
CA PRO A 227 1.86 8.89 2.51
C PRO A 227 3.18 9.55 2.92
N MET A 228 3.47 10.73 2.36
CA MET A 228 4.66 11.56 2.66
C MET A 228 4.25 12.98 3.06
N VAL A 229 4.86 13.51 4.11
CA VAL A 229 4.63 14.90 4.54
C VAL A 229 5.40 15.87 3.67
N LYS A 230 4.72 16.89 3.19
CA LYS A 230 5.31 17.91 2.33
C LYS A 230 6.32 18.79 3.08
N GLY A 231 7.50 18.99 2.50
CA GLY A 231 8.52 19.94 2.97
C GLY A 231 9.30 19.50 4.21
N THR A 232 8.85 18.47 4.94
CA THR A 232 9.58 17.94 6.11
C THR A 232 10.04 16.50 5.92
N SER A 233 9.57 15.82 4.89
CA SER A 233 9.94 14.43 4.61
C SER A 233 10.73 14.29 3.32
N SER A 234 11.69 13.38 3.34
CA SER A 234 12.46 12.97 2.18
C SER A 234 12.74 11.47 2.21
N MET A 235 12.84 10.85 1.04
CA MET A 235 13.15 9.44 0.89
C MET A 235 14.16 9.25 -0.24
N ALA A 236 15.29 8.59 0.06
CA ALA A 236 16.33 8.36 -0.93
C ALA A 236 17.14 7.10 -0.64
N LEU A 237 17.72 6.50 -1.69
CA LEU A 237 18.61 5.35 -1.56
C LEU A 237 19.90 5.72 -0.79
N ALA A 238 20.39 6.92 -1.00
CA ALA A 238 21.59 7.44 -0.36
C ALA A 238 21.37 8.89 0.11
N GLY A 239 21.97 9.28 1.24
CA GLY A 239 21.94 10.66 1.69
C GLY A 239 22.73 11.58 0.74
N ILE A 240 22.38 12.89 0.70
CA ILE A 240 22.96 13.90 -0.20
C ILE A 240 24.50 13.96 -0.12
N HIS A 241 25.09 13.75 1.06
CA HIS A 241 26.55 13.74 1.24
C HIS A 241 27.23 12.59 0.49
N LEU A 242 26.59 11.39 0.47
CA LEU A 242 27.11 10.24 -0.28
C LEU A 242 26.96 10.47 -1.78
N VAL A 243 25.84 11.04 -2.22
CA VAL A 243 25.61 11.39 -3.64
C VAL A 243 26.67 12.39 -4.10
N ARG A 244 26.91 13.46 -3.33
CA ARG A 244 27.96 14.45 -3.64
C ARG A 244 29.34 13.80 -3.76
N ALA A 245 29.67 12.88 -2.84
CA ALA A 245 30.96 12.18 -2.88
C ALA A 245 31.09 11.24 -4.08
N ALA A 246 29.99 10.61 -4.54
CA ALA A 246 29.99 9.62 -5.61
C ALA A 246 29.86 10.24 -7.01
N THR A 247 29.04 11.28 -7.18
CA THR A 247 28.70 11.87 -8.49
C THR A 247 29.14 13.33 -8.65
N GLY A 248 29.48 14.02 -7.57
CA GLY A 248 29.78 15.44 -7.55
C GLY A 248 28.55 16.35 -7.58
N GLU A 249 27.33 15.80 -7.59
CA GLU A 249 26.09 16.57 -7.59
C GLU A 249 25.85 17.27 -6.25
N GLU A 250 25.48 18.55 -6.29
CA GLU A 250 25.04 19.32 -5.13
C GLU A 250 23.52 19.44 -5.17
N LEU A 251 22.84 18.68 -4.30
CA LEU A 251 21.39 18.57 -4.22
C LEU A 251 20.91 18.86 -2.80
N THR A 252 19.69 19.40 -2.70
CA THR A 252 18.95 19.37 -1.43
C THR A 252 18.24 18.04 -1.29
N GLU A 253 17.84 17.68 -0.08
CA GLU A 253 17.03 16.48 0.16
C GLU A 253 15.66 16.55 -0.53
N GLU A 254 15.06 17.74 -0.61
CA GLU A 254 13.80 17.97 -1.31
C GLU A 254 13.95 17.75 -2.82
N ASP A 255 15.05 18.23 -3.44
CA ASP A 255 15.31 18.04 -4.87
C ASP A 255 15.56 16.57 -5.22
N MET A 256 16.23 15.85 -4.34
CA MET A 256 16.59 14.46 -4.58
C MET A 256 15.45 13.48 -4.30
N GLY A 257 14.70 13.68 -3.24
CA GLY A 257 13.72 12.71 -2.79
C GLY A 257 12.63 13.28 -1.87
N GLY A 258 12.28 14.56 -2.04
CA GLY A 258 11.14 15.16 -1.34
C GLY A 258 9.80 14.56 -1.77
N SER A 259 8.74 14.91 -1.04
CA SER A 259 7.40 14.36 -1.28
C SER A 259 6.92 14.57 -2.71
N ALA A 260 7.21 15.74 -3.31
CA ALA A 260 6.84 16.05 -4.69
C ALA A 260 7.53 15.14 -5.72
N VAL A 261 8.80 14.77 -5.50
CA VAL A 261 9.51 13.83 -6.37
C VAL A 261 8.81 12.48 -6.36
N HIS A 262 8.49 11.95 -5.18
CA HIS A 262 7.93 10.62 -5.07
C HIS A 262 6.43 10.54 -5.36
N ALA A 263 5.68 11.60 -5.13
CA ALA A 263 4.24 11.63 -5.43
C ALA A 263 3.92 11.99 -6.89
N LYS A 264 4.84 12.68 -7.63
CA LYS A 264 4.54 13.22 -8.97
C LYS A 264 5.44 12.70 -10.08
N ILE A 265 6.68 12.26 -9.75
CA ILE A 265 7.68 11.84 -10.74
C ILE A 265 7.95 10.35 -10.65
N SER A 266 8.42 9.84 -9.50
CA SER A 266 8.80 8.43 -9.36
C SER A 266 7.61 7.51 -9.07
N GLY A 267 6.50 8.04 -8.53
CA GLY A 267 5.33 7.26 -8.19
C GLY A 267 5.52 6.29 -7.01
N VAL A 268 6.56 6.45 -6.19
CA VAL A 268 6.74 5.63 -4.98
C VAL A 268 5.74 6.01 -3.90
N ALA A 269 5.59 7.31 -3.62
CA ALA A 269 4.59 7.80 -2.68
C ALA A 269 3.18 7.72 -3.28
N ASP A 270 2.22 7.40 -2.42
CA ASP A 270 0.81 7.31 -2.80
C ASP A 270 0.06 8.64 -2.61
N ARG A 271 0.49 9.46 -1.63
CA ARG A 271 -0.11 10.78 -1.37
C ARG A 271 0.88 11.74 -0.71
N GLU A 272 0.74 13.03 -1.00
CA GLU A 272 1.33 14.10 -0.21
C GLU A 272 0.36 14.49 0.92
N ALA A 273 0.88 14.60 2.14
CA ALA A 273 0.18 15.10 3.32
C ALA A 273 0.65 16.53 3.65
N ALA A 274 -0.23 17.35 4.17
CA ALA A 274 0.10 18.73 4.53
C ALA A 274 1.05 18.80 5.74
N ASP A 275 0.83 17.93 6.71
CA ASP A 275 1.57 17.83 7.97
C ASP A 275 1.48 16.40 8.56
N ASP A 276 2.10 16.18 9.71
CA ASP A 276 2.09 14.89 10.40
C ASP A 276 0.66 14.43 10.74
N ALA A 277 -0.20 15.32 11.20
CA ALA A 277 -1.59 14.98 11.58
C ALA A 277 -2.41 14.56 10.35
N ASP A 278 -2.26 15.27 9.23
CA ASP A 278 -2.88 14.89 7.95
C ASP A 278 -2.37 13.53 7.45
N CYS A 279 -1.06 13.29 7.54
CA CYS A 279 -0.45 12.01 7.16
C CYS A 279 -1.05 10.85 7.98
N LEU A 280 -1.13 11.00 9.30
CA LEU A 280 -1.68 9.98 10.20
C LEU A 280 -3.19 9.78 9.99
N ARG A 281 -3.95 10.86 9.66
CA ARG A 281 -5.35 10.75 9.26
C ARG A 281 -5.50 9.92 7.98
N MET A 282 -4.62 10.13 6.97
CA MET A 282 -4.61 9.32 5.75
C MET A 282 -4.33 7.83 6.04
N VAL A 283 -3.43 7.53 6.97
CA VAL A 283 -3.16 6.15 7.43
C VAL A 283 -4.42 5.53 8.03
N ARG A 284 -5.09 6.23 8.94
CA ARG A 284 -6.35 5.76 9.55
C ARG A 284 -7.45 5.55 8.49
N GLU A 285 -7.57 6.46 7.54
CA GLU A 285 -8.55 6.36 6.46
C GLU A 285 -8.26 5.17 5.53
N TYR A 286 -7.01 4.99 5.10
CA TYR A 286 -6.59 3.83 4.31
C TYR A 286 -6.94 2.52 5.02
N LEU A 287 -6.57 2.37 6.28
CA LEU A 287 -6.86 1.17 7.06
C LEU A 287 -8.37 0.95 7.28
N SER A 288 -9.20 1.98 7.12
CA SER A 288 -10.64 1.83 7.20
C SER A 288 -11.24 1.05 6.02
N PHE A 289 -10.54 0.93 4.91
CA PHE A 289 -10.93 0.11 3.75
C PHE A 289 -10.37 -1.31 3.81
N MET A 290 -9.28 -1.52 4.57
CA MET A 290 -8.54 -2.77 4.62
C MET A 290 -9.10 -3.74 5.66
N PRO A 291 -9.08 -5.08 5.41
CA PRO A 291 -9.24 -6.08 6.47
C PRO A 291 -8.03 -6.04 7.40
N CYS A 292 -8.06 -6.77 8.52
CA CYS A 292 -6.87 -6.89 9.37
C CYS A 292 -5.80 -7.78 8.73
N ARG A 293 -6.21 -8.82 8.01
CA ARG A 293 -5.36 -9.70 7.19
C ARG A 293 -6.16 -10.24 6.01
N TYR A 294 -5.49 -10.86 5.05
CA TYR A 294 -6.17 -11.57 3.95
C TYR A 294 -7.16 -12.61 4.49
N GLY A 295 -8.30 -12.75 3.81
CA GLY A 295 -9.36 -13.68 4.19
C GLY A 295 -10.27 -13.20 5.34
N ASP A 296 -9.93 -12.13 6.04
CA ASP A 296 -10.85 -11.52 7.02
C ASP A 296 -11.95 -10.73 6.30
N PRO A 297 -13.14 -10.58 6.91
CA PRO A 297 -14.22 -9.77 6.34
C PRO A 297 -13.78 -8.30 6.14
N LEU A 298 -14.20 -7.73 5.02
CA LEU A 298 -14.01 -6.30 4.77
C LEU A 298 -14.80 -5.44 5.76
N PRO A 299 -14.27 -4.28 6.17
CA PRO A 299 -14.95 -3.39 7.12
C PRO A 299 -16.10 -2.63 6.46
N VAL A 300 -17.33 -3.11 6.66
CA VAL A 300 -18.55 -2.43 6.21
C VAL A 300 -18.88 -1.28 7.16
N ARG A 301 -19.30 -0.14 6.60
CA ARG A 301 -19.80 1.02 7.38
C ARG A 301 -21.29 1.26 7.09
N PRO A 302 -22.07 1.65 8.09
CA PRO A 302 -23.40 2.21 7.84
C PRO A 302 -23.28 3.44 6.93
N VAL A 303 -24.20 3.56 5.97
CA VAL A 303 -24.28 4.72 5.08
C VAL A 303 -25.71 5.26 5.09
N SER A 304 -25.83 6.58 4.93
CA SER A 304 -27.12 7.26 4.77
C SER A 304 -27.54 7.37 3.31
N ASP A 305 -26.61 7.20 2.39
CA ASP A 305 -26.80 7.32 0.94
C ASP A 305 -27.55 6.08 0.39
N PRO A 306 -28.80 6.24 -0.13
CA PRO A 306 -29.60 5.09 -0.55
C PRO A 306 -28.91 4.28 -1.67
N PRO A 307 -28.90 2.95 -1.61
CA PRO A 307 -28.37 2.11 -2.68
C PRO A 307 -29.04 2.36 -4.04
N GLU A 308 -30.32 2.69 -4.03
CA GLU A 308 -31.15 2.92 -5.21
C GLU A 308 -31.03 4.36 -5.77
N ARG A 309 -30.18 5.20 -5.19
CA ARG A 309 -30.01 6.58 -5.65
C ARG A 309 -29.57 6.62 -7.11
N ARG A 310 -30.38 7.32 -7.92
CA ARG A 310 -30.09 7.68 -9.32
C ARG A 310 -29.40 9.04 -9.36
N SER A 311 -28.55 9.29 -10.38
CA SER A 311 -27.94 10.59 -10.60
C SER A 311 -28.08 11.05 -12.05
N GLU A 312 -29.03 11.94 -12.31
CA GLU A 312 -29.22 12.58 -13.62
C GLU A 312 -28.07 13.54 -13.98
N ARG A 313 -27.28 13.98 -12.98
CA ARG A 313 -26.08 14.79 -13.23
C ARG A 313 -25.06 14.09 -14.13
N LEU A 314 -25.09 12.77 -14.21
CA LEU A 314 -24.21 12.00 -15.11
C LEU A 314 -24.46 12.33 -16.60
N TYR A 315 -25.67 12.75 -16.98
CA TYR A 315 -25.97 13.21 -18.34
C TYR A 315 -25.25 14.51 -18.70
N GLU A 316 -25.00 15.36 -17.69
CA GLU A 316 -24.33 16.65 -17.85
C GLU A 316 -22.81 16.51 -17.78
N ILE A 317 -22.31 15.66 -16.87
CA ILE A 317 -20.87 15.45 -16.64
C ILE A 317 -20.21 14.79 -17.85
N VAL A 318 -20.87 13.77 -18.45
CA VAL A 318 -20.29 13.01 -19.55
C VAL A 318 -20.93 13.38 -20.88
N PRO A 319 -20.23 14.12 -21.75
CA PRO A 319 -20.76 14.51 -23.04
C PRO A 319 -20.92 13.30 -23.97
N ALA A 320 -22.08 13.21 -24.65
CA ALA A 320 -22.32 12.19 -25.67
C ALA A 320 -21.31 12.28 -26.87
N ASN A 321 -20.76 13.48 -27.10
CA ASN A 321 -19.71 13.65 -28.10
C ASN A 321 -18.38 13.07 -27.61
N LEU A 322 -17.95 11.95 -28.18
CA LEU A 322 -16.75 11.20 -27.81
C LEU A 322 -15.42 11.98 -27.95
N ARG A 323 -15.42 13.12 -28.66
CA ARG A 323 -14.25 13.99 -28.80
C ARG A 323 -14.12 15.03 -27.69
N LYS A 324 -15.19 15.26 -26.90
CA LYS A 324 -15.15 16.16 -25.76
C LYS A 324 -14.60 15.43 -24.54
N ALA A 325 -13.59 16.02 -23.89
CA ALA A 325 -13.06 15.54 -22.63
C ALA A 325 -13.99 15.93 -21.48
N TYR A 326 -13.91 15.18 -20.38
CA TYR A 326 -14.58 15.47 -19.11
C TYR A 326 -13.72 14.92 -17.96
N ASP A 327 -14.00 15.37 -16.74
CA ASP A 327 -13.31 14.88 -15.55
C ASP A 327 -14.05 13.68 -14.94
N MET A 328 -13.43 12.52 -15.01
CA MET A 328 -14.00 11.28 -14.45
C MET A 328 -14.18 11.35 -12.91
N ARG A 329 -13.48 12.25 -12.22
CA ARG A 329 -13.68 12.43 -10.77
C ARG A 329 -15.10 12.87 -10.44
N GLY A 330 -15.70 13.71 -11.29
CA GLY A 330 -17.11 14.09 -11.15
C GLY A 330 -18.05 12.88 -11.25
N VAL A 331 -17.76 11.94 -12.18
CA VAL A 331 -18.53 10.69 -12.29
C VAL A 331 -18.37 9.84 -11.03
N ILE A 332 -17.11 9.65 -10.56
CA ILE A 332 -16.84 8.87 -9.35
C ILE A 332 -17.62 9.44 -8.15
N THR A 333 -17.59 10.76 -7.95
CA THR A 333 -18.30 11.44 -6.85
C THR A 333 -19.80 11.17 -6.87
N GLU A 334 -20.43 11.11 -8.05
CA GLU A 334 -21.85 10.80 -8.19
C GLU A 334 -22.18 9.31 -7.91
N LEU A 335 -21.22 8.42 -8.05
CA LEU A 335 -21.45 6.98 -7.94
C LEU A 335 -21.18 6.42 -6.55
N VAL A 336 -20.23 6.98 -5.80
CA VAL A 336 -19.78 6.45 -4.51
C VAL A 336 -20.66 6.95 -3.35
N ASP A 337 -20.63 6.25 -2.24
CA ASP A 337 -21.35 6.63 -1.02
C ASP A 337 -20.88 8.00 -0.54
N ASP A 338 -21.86 8.90 -0.28
CA ASP A 338 -21.65 10.26 0.23
C ASP A 338 -20.63 11.09 -0.61
N GLY A 339 -20.38 10.71 -1.85
CA GLY A 339 -19.35 11.31 -2.71
C GLY A 339 -17.91 11.10 -2.23
N ALA A 340 -17.68 10.21 -1.25
CA ALA A 340 -16.41 10.01 -0.58
C ALA A 340 -15.49 9.06 -1.38
N PHE A 341 -14.42 9.62 -1.92
CA PHE A 341 -13.40 8.88 -2.66
C PHE A 341 -12.01 9.07 -2.05
N PHE A 342 -11.29 7.99 -1.77
CA PHE A 342 -9.93 8.01 -1.28
C PHE A 342 -8.94 7.71 -2.42
N PRO A 343 -8.37 8.73 -3.07
CA PRO A 343 -7.50 8.53 -4.23
C PRO A 343 -6.14 7.97 -3.82
N ILE A 344 -5.62 7.05 -4.64
CA ILE A 344 -4.26 6.52 -4.58
C ILE A 344 -3.47 7.06 -5.78
N LYS A 345 -2.31 7.66 -5.54
CA LYS A 345 -1.43 8.31 -6.54
C LYS A 345 -2.17 9.33 -7.44
N PRO A 346 -2.90 10.32 -6.85
CA PRO A 346 -3.68 11.27 -7.64
C PRO A 346 -2.81 12.14 -8.56
N ASP A 347 -1.55 12.38 -8.19
CA ASP A 347 -0.65 13.30 -8.87
C ASP A 347 0.33 12.62 -9.84
N TRP A 348 0.38 11.28 -9.84
CA TRP A 348 1.19 10.48 -10.75
C TRP A 348 0.31 9.67 -11.71
N ALA A 349 0.78 9.48 -12.96
CA ALA A 349 0.07 8.71 -13.98
C ALA A 349 -1.40 9.13 -14.09
N LYS A 350 -1.62 10.42 -14.38
CA LYS A 350 -2.93 11.10 -14.22
C LYS A 350 -3.99 10.69 -15.25
N ALA A 351 -3.63 9.97 -16.33
CA ALA A 351 -4.60 9.47 -17.30
C ALA A 351 -5.41 8.27 -16.77
N LEU A 352 -5.02 7.74 -15.61
CA LEU A 352 -5.75 6.71 -14.87
C LEU A 352 -5.98 7.14 -13.42
N ILE A 353 -7.19 6.96 -12.93
CA ILE A 353 -7.57 7.19 -11.53
C ILE A 353 -7.64 5.85 -10.82
N THR A 354 -7.00 5.75 -9.66
CA THR A 354 -7.13 4.63 -8.74
C THR A 354 -7.46 5.13 -7.34
N GLY A 355 -8.23 4.37 -6.58
CA GLY A 355 -8.56 4.73 -5.20
C GLY A 355 -9.63 3.84 -4.60
N PHE A 356 -9.88 4.04 -3.32
CA PHE A 356 -10.90 3.30 -2.58
C PHE A 356 -12.16 4.12 -2.40
N ALA A 357 -13.28 3.45 -2.45
CA ALA A 357 -14.60 4.02 -2.20
C ALA A 357 -15.49 3.01 -1.47
N ARG A 358 -16.70 3.42 -1.16
CA ARG A 358 -17.74 2.51 -0.69
C ARG A 358 -18.95 2.57 -1.59
N PHE A 359 -19.59 1.40 -1.71
CA PHE A 359 -20.86 1.22 -2.39
C PHE A 359 -21.79 0.45 -1.43
N ALA A 360 -22.87 1.08 -0.99
CA ALA A 360 -23.75 0.56 0.07
C ALA A 360 -22.97 0.14 1.33
N GLY A 361 -22.00 0.97 1.76
CA GLY A 361 -21.14 0.75 2.92
C GLY A 361 -19.97 -0.19 2.74
N ARG A 362 -19.90 -0.93 1.64
CA ARG A 362 -18.87 -1.94 1.37
C ARG A 362 -17.67 -1.33 0.63
N PRO A 363 -16.43 -1.59 1.06
CA PRO A 363 -15.23 -1.15 0.37
C PRO A 363 -15.12 -1.73 -1.03
N ALA A 364 -14.65 -0.93 -1.98
CA ALA A 364 -14.27 -1.34 -3.32
C ALA A 364 -13.08 -0.51 -3.83
N GLY A 365 -12.22 -1.12 -4.64
CA GLY A 365 -11.20 -0.43 -5.40
C GLY A 365 -11.78 0.07 -6.72
N VAL A 366 -11.59 1.35 -7.02
CA VAL A 366 -12.02 1.96 -8.28
C VAL A 366 -10.81 2.15 -9.19
N VAL A 367 -10.90 1.67 -10.43
CA VAL A 367 -9.94 1.89 -11.51
C VAL A 367 -10.67 2.57 -12.65
N ALA A 368 -10.36 3.83 -12.92
CA ALA A 368 -11.13 4.63 -13.86
C ALA A 368 -10.21 5.35 -14.86
N SER A 369 -10.63 5.41 -16.11
CA SER A 369 -9.97 6.24 -17.12
C SER A 369 -10.16 7.72 -16.80
N GLN A 370 -9.17 8.57 -17.10
CA GLN A 370 -9.31 10.03 -16.99
C GLN A 370 -9.21 10.69 -18.37
N PRO A 371 -10.34 10.87 -19.07
CA PRO A 371 -10.34 11.42 -20.43
C PRO A 371 -9.80 12.85 -20.54
N LEU A 372 -9.79 13.60 -19.45
CA LEU A 372 -9.22 14.94 -19.40
C LEU A 372 -7.69 14.95 -19.63
N VAL A 373 -7.03 13.83 -19.33
CA VAL A 373 -5.58 13.67 -19.49
C VAL A 373 -5.30 12.64 -20.59
N ARG A 374 -4.69 13.06 -21.68
CA ARG A 374 -4.37 12.20 -22.85
C ARG A 374 -5.54 11.32 -23.31
N ALA A 375 -6.76 11.83 -23.22
CA ALA A 375 -8.00 11.10 -23.52
C ALA A 375 -8.16 9.76 -22.77
N GLY A 376 -7.48 9.56 -21.64
CA GLY A 376 -7.50 8.32 -20.88
C GLY A 376 -6.57 7.21 -21.43
N ALA A 377 -5.64 7.54 -22.33
CA ALA A 377 -4.71 6.57 -22.91
C ALA A 377 -3.70 6.07 -21.86
N ILE A 378 -3.43 4.77 -21.86
CA ILE A 378 -2.56 4.08 -20.90
C ILE A 378 -1.11 4.13 -21.37
N SER A 379 -0.21 4.72 -20.60
CA SER A 379 1.24 4.66 -20.80
C SER A 379 1.91 3.71 -19.81
N VAL A 380 3.22 3.72 -19.77
CA VAL A 380 4.06 2.94 -18.86
C VAL A 380 3.65 3.15 -17.40
N ASP A 381 3.52 4.40 -16.99
CA ASP A 381 3.25 4.76 -15.60
C ASP A 381 1.80 4.42 -15.19
N GLU A 382 0.81 4.62 -16.09
CA GLU A 382 -0.56 4.19 -15.86
C GLU A 382 -0.67 2.66 -15.72
N ALA A 383 0.10 1.90 -16.49
CA ALA A 383 0.13 0.44 -16.39
C ALA A 383 0.69 -0.02 -15.05
N ASP A 384 1.77 0.60 -14.57
CA ASP A 384 2.38 0.27 -13.28
C ASP A 384 1.48 0.66 -12.09
N LYS A 385 0.84 1.84 -12.17
CA LYS A 385 -0.14 2.31 -11.18
C LYS A 385 -1.29 1.33 -11.01
N ALA A 386 -1.90 0.93 -12.13
CA ALA A 386 -3.00 -0.02 -12.12
C ALA A 386 -2.57 -1.38 -11.60
N ALA A 387 -1.41 -1.89 -12.03
CA ALA A 387 -0.90 -3.20 -11.63
C ALA A 387 -0.70 -3.28 -10.11
N LYS A 388 -0.04 -2.29 -9.49
CA LYS A 388 0.13 -2.25 -8.03
C LYS A 388 -1.22 -2.17 -7.32
N PHE A 389 -2.12 -1.29 -7.77
CA PHE A 389 -3.41 -1.09 -7.12
C PHE A 389 -4.30 -2.36 -7.18
N ILE A 390 -4.36 -3.03 -8.34
CA ILE A 390 -5.09 -4.29 -8.49
C ILE A 390 -4.50 -5.38 -7.59
N ASN A 391 -3.17 -5.48 -7.48
CA ASN A 391 -2.53 -6.43 -6.57
C ASN A 391 -2.91 -6.20 -5.11
N ILE A 392 -2.98 -4.95 -4.67
CA ILE A 392 -3.42 -4.61 -3.31
C ILE A 392 -4.87 -5.04 -3.10
N CYS A 393 -5.76 -4.72 -4.05
CA CYS A 393 -7.16 -5.11 -3.95
C CYS A 393 -7.33 -6.64 -3.92
N ASP A 394 -6.62 -7.36 -4.80
CA ASP A 394 -6.69 -8.82 -4.88
C ASP A 394 -6.11 -9.50 -3.63
N ALA A 395 -5.00 -8.99 -3.09
CA ALA A 395 -4.36 -9.52 -1.89
C ALA A 395 -5.24 -9.42 -0.63
N PHE A 396 -6.13 -8.44 -0.59
CA PHE A 396 -6.98 -8.16 0.57
C PHE A 396 -8.49 -8.32 0.29
N ASP A 397 -8.84 -9.10 -0.71
CA ASP A 397 -10.22 -9.47 -1.07
C ASP A 397 -11.14 -8.26 -1.35
N ILE A 398 -10.57 -7.12 -1.80
CA ILE A 398 -11.33 -5.91 -2.12
C ILE A 398 -11.84 -5.99 -3.57
N PRO A 399 -13.16 -5.96 -3.82
CA PRO A 399 -13.72 -6.00 -5.16
C PRO A 399 -13.31 -4.78 -5.98
N LEU A 400 -13.24 -4.94 -7.30
CA LEU A 400 -12.81 -3.92 -8.25
C LEU A 400 -13.99 -3.40 -9.07
N VAL A 401 -14.06 -2.08 -9.21
CA VAL A 401 -15.00 -1.37 -10.08
C VAL A 401 -14.20 -0.63 -11.16
N PHE A 402 -14.47 -0.95 -12.43
CA PHE A 402 -13.84 -0.32 -13.57
C PHE A 402 -14.80 0.67 -14.23
N LEU A 403 -14.36 1.92 -14.43
CA LEU A 403 -15.07 2.95 -15.18
C LEU A 403 -14.27 3.26 -16.44
N VAL A 404 -14.81 2.82 -17.59
CA VAL A 404 -14.03 2.69 -18.82
C VAL A 404 -14.38 3.78 -19.84
N ASP A 405 -13.38 4.57 -20.20
CA ASP A 405 -13.36 5.44 -21.39
C ASP A 405 -11.90 5.54 -21.88
N VAL A 406 -11.42 4.47 -22.53
CA VAL A 406 -10.02 4.28 -22.90
C VAL A 406 -9.85 4.10 -24.41
N PRO A 407 -9.03 4.93 -25.07
CA PRO A 407 -8.74 4.78 -26.50
C PRO A 407 -7.70 3.67 -26.80
N GLY A 408 -7.09 3.09 -25.76
CA GLY A 408 -6.04 2.09 -25.83
C GLY A 408 -4.78 2.47 -25.11
N PHE A 409 -3.72 1.72 -25.35
CA PHE A 409 -2.36 2.09 -24.91
C PHE A 409 -1.80 3.20 -25.80
N VAL A 410 -0.93 4.03 -25.23
CA VAL A 410 -0.16 5.02 -25.98
C VAL A 410 0.77 4.27 -26.95
N VAL A 411 0.83 4.72 -28.19
CA VAL A 411 1.67 4.14 -29.24
C VAL A 411 2.73 5.14 -29.69
N GLY A 412 3.87 4.65 -30.12
CA GLY A 412 4.93 5.47 -30.65
C GLY A 412 6.32 5.12 -30.11
N ARG A 413 7.35 5.65 -30.74
CA ARG A 413 8.75 5.32 -30.47
C ARG A 413 9.13 5.52 -29.00
N GLU A 414 8.72 6.62 -28.38
CA GLU A 414 9.08 6.96 -27.01
C GLU A 414 8.60 5.90 -26.01
N VAL A 415 7.31 5.53 -26.07
CA VAL A 415 6.74 4.54 -25.13
C VAL A 415 7.26 3.14 -25.40
N GLU A 416 7.57 2.78 -26.68
CA GLU A 416 8.21 1.51 -27.00
C GLU A 416 9.61 1.43 -26.37
N HIS A 417 10.42 2.51 -26.47
CA HIS A 417 11.73 2.57 -25.85
C HIS A 417 11.68 2.57 -24.31
N ARG A 418 10.60 3.06 -23.72
CA ARG A 418 10.32 2.97 -22.28
C ARG A 418 9.76 1.60 -21.86
N GLY A 419 9.55 0.68 -22.79
CA GLY A 419 9.12 -0.70 -22.53
C GLY A 419 7.63 -0.87 -22.30
N ILE A 420 6.77 -0.16 -23.06
CA ILE A 420 5.32 -0.25 -22.93
C ILE A 420 4.79 -1.69 -22.98
N LEU A 421 5.40 -2.59 -23.79
CA LEU A 421 5.01 -3.99 -23.84
C LEU A 421 5.24 -4.70 -22.51
N ARG A 422 6.36 -4.46 -21.83
CA ARG A 422 6.68 -5.04 -20.54
C ARG A 422 5.73 -4.54 -19.45
N HIS A 423 5.52 -3.23 -19.37
CA HIS A 423 4.62 -2.61 -18.38
C HIS A 423 3.15 -2.92 -18.67
N GLY A 424 2.74 -2.92 -19.95
CA GLY A 424 1.41 -3.37 -20.36
C GLY A 424 1.16 -4.85 -20.05
N ALA A 425 2.16 -5.71 -20.26
CA ALA A 425 2.10 -7.13 -19.88
C ALA A 425 1.95 -7.31 -18.35
N LYS A 426 2.58 -6.46 -17.54
CA LYS A 426 2.39 -6.44 -16.08
C LYS A 426 0.94 -6.15 -15.72
N PHE A 427 0.33 -5.16 -16.33
CA PHE A 427 -1.08 -4.84 -16.10
C PHE A 427 -2.00 -5.99 -16.54
N LEU A 428 -1.80 -6.53 -17.77
CA LEU A 428 -2.53 -7.71 -18.27
C LEU A 428 -2.39 -8.91 -17.32
N HIS A 429 -1.21 -9.17 -16.81
CA HIS A 429 -0.96 -10.28 -15.87
C HIS A 429 -1.75 -10.09 -14.57
N ASN A 430 -1.69 -8.89 -13.98
CA ASN A 430 -2.34 -8.64 -12.70
C ASN A 430 -3.87 -8.71 -12.80
N ILE A 431 -4.48 -8.12 -13.83
CA ILE A 431 -5.93 -8.23 -14.02
C ILE A 431 -6.38 -9.65 -14.32
N SER A 432 -5.57 -10.43 -15.05
CA SER A 432 -5.87 -11.82 -15.39
C SER A 432 -5.76 -12.75 -14.18
N CYS A 433 -4.83 -12.47 -13.26
CA CYS A 433 -4.61 -13.25 -12.05
C CYS A 433 -5.53 -12.84 -10.88
N ALA A 434 -6.09 -11.64 -10.93
CA ALA A 434 -6.97 -11.15 -9.86
C ALA A 434 -8.23 -11.99 -9.72
N THR A 435 -8.48 -12.45 -8.49
CA THR A 435 -9.54 -13.40 -8.13
C THR A 435 -10.77 -12.72 -7.55
N VAL A 436 -10.64 -11.45 -7.14
CA VAL A 436 -11.74 -10.67 -6.55
C VAL A 436 -12.86 -10.38 -7.55
N PRO A 437 -14.07 -10.06 -7.06
CA PRO A 437 -15.16 -9.57 -7.89
C PRO A 437 -14.76 -8.37 -8.75
N LYS A 438 -15.21 -8.35 -10.00
CA LYS A 438 -14.92 -7.29 -10.98
C LYS A 438 -16.22 -6.82 -11.63
N VAL A 439 -16.55 -5.55 -11.42
CA VAL A 439 -17.70 -4.89 -12.04
C VAL A 439 -17.18 -3.85 -13.02
N THR A 440 -17.64 -3.87 -14.25
CA THR A 440 -17.16 -2.97 -15.32
C THR A 440 -18.31 -2.17 -15.91
N VAL A 441 -18.13 -0.86 -15.96
CA VAL A 441 -19.04 0.07 -16.64
C VAL A 441 -18.30 0.74 -17.80
N ILE A 442 -18.78 0.54 -19.01
CA ILE A 442 -18.22 1.16 -20.22
C ILE A 442 -19.03 2.41 -20.52
N LEU A 443 -18.44 3.58 -20.24
CA LEU A 443 -19.12 4.85 -20.44
C LEU A 443 -19.08 5.27 -21.91
N ARG A 444 -17.91 5.15 -22.55
CA ARG A 444 -17.69 5.54 -23.94
C ARG A 444 -16.72 4.59 -24.64
N LYS A 445 -15.46 4.99 -24.87
CA LYS A 445 -14.47 4.20 -25.61
C LYS A 445 -13.92 3.04 -24.79
N ALA A 446 -13.81 1.88 -25.40
CA ALA A 446 -13.16 0.69 -24.88
C ALA A 446 -12.43 -0.03 -26.01
N TYR A 447 -11.21 0.46 -26.36
CA TYR A 447 -10.52 0.02 -27.57
C TYR A 447 -9.28 -0.83 -27.28
N GLY A 448 -9.11 -1.88 -28.08
CA GLY A 448 -7.94 -2.73 -28.13
C GLY A 448 -7.59 -3.35 -26.77
N ALA A 449 -6.30 -3.45 -26.48
CA ALA A 449 -5.83 -3.98 -25.19
C ALA A 449 -6.24 -3.11 -23.99
N GLY A 450 -6.60 -1.84 -24.20
CA GLY A 450 -7.21 -0.98 -23.19
C GLY A 450 -8.50 -1.55 -22.64
N TYR A 451 -9.39 -2.08 -23.50
CA TYR A 451 -10.59 -2.80 -23.06
C TYR A 451 -10.26 -4.00 -22.17
N TYR A 452 -9.24 -4.77 -22.53
CA TYR A 452 -8.86 -5.96 -21.78
C TYR A 452 -8.38 -5.61 -20.36
N VAL A 453 -7.42 -4.70 -20.23
CA VAL A 453 -6.83 -4.35 -18.93
C VAL A 453 -7.78 -3.58 -18.02
N MET A 454 -8.79 -2.93 -18.58
CA MET A 454 -9.84 -2.22 -17.85
C MET A 454 -11.04 -3.12 -17.52
N GLY A 455 -10.80 -4.40 -17.25
CA GLY A 455 -11.82 -5.33 -16.79
C GLY A 455 -12.78 -5.79 -17.89
N GLY A 456 -12.28 -6.03 -19.10
CA GLY A 456 -13.07 -6.61 -20.19
C GLY A 456 -13.59 -8.02 -19.87
N ARG A 457 -14.63 -8.46 -20.62
CA ARG A 457 -15.31 -9.75 -20.39
C ARG A 457 -14.35 -10.94 -20.27
N GLN A 458 -13.34 -10.98 -21.15
CA GLN A 458 -12.35 -12.07 -21.21
C GLN A 458 -11.39 -12.10 -20.00
N TYR A 459 -11.35 -11.02 -19.24
CA TYR A 459 -10.48 -10.86 -18.06
C TYR A 459 -11.23 -11.02 -16.73
N GLY A 460 -12.37 -11.71 -16.80
CA GLY A 460 -13.11 -12.18 -15.64
C GLY A 460 -13.98 -11.11 -14.98
N ALA A 461 -14.54 -10.18 -15.78
CA ALA A 461 -15.63 -9.33 -15.30
C ALA A 461 -16.83 -10.21 -14.92
N ASP A 462 -17.31 -10.04 -13.70
CA ASP A 462 -18.49 -10.77 -13.18
C ASP A 462 -19.79 -10.11 -13.63
N TYR A 463 -19.74 -8.77 -13.76
CA TYR A 463 -20.83 -7.98 -14.30
C TYR A 463 -20.26 -6.83 -15.13
N ILE A 464 -20.67 -6.74 -16.41
CA ILE A 464 -20.20 -5.75 -17.35
C ILE A 464 -21.37 -5.10 -18.07
N VAL A 465 -21.48 -3.77 -17.96
CA VAL A 465 -22.55 -3.00 -18.56
C VAL A 465 -22.00 -1.83 -19.38
N GLY A 466 -22.76 -1.38 -20.36
CA GLY A 466 -22.40 -0.24 -21.19
C GLY A 466 -23.45 0.85 -21.15
N TRP A 467 -23.02 2.10 -21.29
CA TRP A 467 -23.94 3.20 -21.60
C TRP A 467 -24.32 3.21 -23.08
N PRO A 468 -25.38 3.91 -23.48
CA PRO A 468 -25.73 4.06 -24.91
C PRO A 468 -24.61 4.68 -25.77
N THR A 469 -23.63 5.33 -25.14
CA THR A 469 -22.44 5.92 -25.77
C THR A 469 -21.24 4.99 -25.84
N ALA A 470 -21.35 3.74 -25.35
CA ALA A 470 -20.25 2.80 -25.32
C ALA A 470 -19.83 2.36 -26.73
N GLU A 471 -18.54 2.35 -27.00
CA GLU A 471 -17.96 1.80 -28.24
C GLU A 471 -16.90 0.76 -27.87
N ILE A 472 -17.09 -0.49 -28.27
CA ILE A 472 -16.15 -1.60 -28.02
C ILE A 472 -15.57 -2.05 -29.36
N SER A 473 -14.25 -1.95 -29.52
CA SER A 473 -13.57 -2.29 -30.76
C SER A 473 -12.11 -2.65 -30.56
N ILE A 474 -11.54 -3.32 -31.55
CA ILE A 474 -10.09 -3.59 -31.59
C ILE A 474 -9.31 -2.28 -31.69
N MET A 475 -9.83 -1.26 -32.37
CA MET A 475 -9.25 0.07 -32.50
C MET A 475 -10.32 1.11 -32.79
N GLY A 476 -10.02 2.38 -32.51
CA GLY A 476 -10.93 3.47 -32.83
C GLY A 476 -11.25 3.57 -34.34
N PRO A 477 -12.46 4.03 -34.70
CA PRO A 477 -12.91 4.10 -36.12
C PRO A 477 -11.95 4.86 -37.03
N GLU A 478 -11.37 5.95 -36.55
CA GLU A 478 -10.42 6.75 -37.32
C GLU A 478 -9.14 5.97 -37.68
N GLY A 479 -8.62 5.17 -36.74
CA GLY A 479 -7.48 4.28 -36.95
C GLY A 479 -7.83 3.12 -37.91
N ALA A 480 -8.98 2.50 -37.68
CA ALA A 480 -9.46 1.40 -38.51
C ALA A 480 -9.60 1.81 -39.97
N VAL A 481 -10.16 2.98 -40.24
CA VAL A 481 -10.32 3.49 -41.60
C VAL A 481 -8.98 3.73 -42.30
N ASN A 482 -7.99 4.26 -41.59
CA ASN A 482 -6.66 4.49 -42.15
C ASN A 482 -5.92 3.17 -42.51
N ILE A 483 -6.23 2.08 -41.85
CA ILE A 483 -5.63 0.76 -42.12
C ILE A 483 -6.43 -0.01 -43.16
N LEU A 484 -7.72 -0.21 -42.92
CA LEU A 484 -8.59 -1.06 -43.73
C LEU A 484 -8.85 -0.46 -45.12
N PHE A 485 -9.00 0.85 -45.20
CA PHE A 485 -9.36 1.56 -46.43
C PHE A 485 -8.21 2.40 -46.99
N ARG A 486 -6.95 2.11 -46.64
CA ARG A 486 -5.77 2.86 -47.05
C ARG A 486 -5.69 3.03 -48.57
N ARG A 487 -5.96 1.97 -49.33
CA ARG A 487 -5.92 2.00 -50.78
C ARG A 487 -7.02 2.88 -51.38
N GLN A 488 -8.24 2.79 -50.85
CA GLN A 488 -9.38 3.58 -51.27
C GLN A 488 -9.18 5.07 -50.98
N LEU A 489 -8.65 5.41 -49.80
CA LEU A 489 -8.32 6.78 -49.46
C LEU A 489 -7.17 7.35 -50.29
N ALA A 490 -6.17 6.52 -50.65
CA ALA A 490 -5.07 6.93 -51.50
C ALA A 490 -5.52 7.18 -52.98
N ALA A 491 -6.53 6.46 -53.46
CA ALA A 491 -7.11 6.62 -54.81
C ALA A 491 -8.07 7.82 -54.91
N ALA A 492 -8.58 8.34 -53.80
CA ALA A 492 -9.45 9.50 -53.76
C ALA A 492 -8.67 10.79 -54.04
N ALA A 493 -9.28 11.72 -54.78
CA ALA A 493 -8.68 13.03 -55.04
C ALA A 493 -8.31 13.75 -53.72
N PRO A 494 -7.10 14.35 -53.62
CA PRO A 494 -6.70 15.09 -52.44
C PRO A 494 -7.66 16.25 -52.13
N GLY A 495 -7.77 16.60 -50.82
CA GLY A 495 -8.65 17.69 -50.36
C GLY A 495 -10.03 17.21 -49.93
N GLU A 496 -11.07 17.97 -50.18
CA GLU A 496 -12.44 17.77 -49.69
C GLU A 496 -13.03 16.40 -50.03
N ALA A 497 -12.80 15.88 -51.23
CA ALA A 497 -13.30 14.58 -51.65
C ALA A 497 -12.74 13.43 -50.80
N ARG A 498 -11.44 13.46 -50.47
CA ARG A 498 -10.80 12.46 -49.60
C ARG A 498 -11.32 12.57 -48.17
N GLU A 499 -11.51 13.77 -47.64
CA GLU A 499 -12.05 13.98 -46.30
C GLU A 499 -13.52 13.59 -46.22
N ALA A 500 -14.32 13.85 -47.23
CA ALA A 500 -15.72 13.39 -47.30
C ALA A 500 -15.80 11.86 -47.30
N LEU A 501 -14.99 11.19 -48.11
CA LEU A 501 -14.89 9.73 -48.15
C LEU A 501 -14.42 9.18 -46.79
N ARG A 502 -13.42 9.78 -46.20
CA ARG A 502 -12.91 9.39 -44.86
C ARG A 502 -14.01 9.48 -43.82
N LYS A 503 -14.76 10.56 -43.77
CA LYS A 503 -15.89 10.76 -42.86
C LYS A 503 -16.99 9.71 -43.06
N GLU A 504 -17.33 9.39 -44.30
CA GLU A 504 -18.27 8.34 -44.63
C GLU A 504 -17.81 6.98 -44.10
N LEU A 505 -16.56 6.61 -44.38
CA LEU A 505 -15.97 5.34 -43.94
C LEU A 505 -15.91 5.24 -42.42
N ILE A 506 -15.55 6.33 -41.70
CA ILE A 506 -15.61 6.39 -40.25
C ILE A 506 -17.03 6.13 -39.75
N GLY A 507 -18.04 6.71 -40.38
CA GLY A 507 -19.45 6.44 -40.05
C GLY A 507 -19.83 4.97 -40.21
N LYS A 508 -19.38 4.33 -41.32
CA LYS A 508 -19.61 2.89 -41.56
C LYS A 508 -18.94 2.00 -40.52
N VAL A 509 -17.68 2.30 -40.12
CA VAL A 509 -16.99 1.54 -39.07
C VAL A 509 -17.66 1.77 -37.72
N ARG A 510 -18.05 3.01 -37.39
CA ARG A 510 -18.73 3.33 -36.14
C ARG A 510 -20.06 2.60 -35.97
N ALA A 511 -20.82 2.43 -37.03
CA ALA A 511 -22.05 1.65 -37.02
C ALA A 511 -21.83 0.15 -36.71
N GLN A 512 -20.61 -0.36 -36.83
CA GLN A 512 -20.26 -1.76 -36.51
C GLN A 512 -19.78 -1.96 -35.05
N ILE A 513 -19.58 -0.88 -34.31
CA ILE A 513 -19.11 -0.90 -32.90
C ILE A 513 -20.16 -0.31 -31.94
N ASP A 514 -21.37 -0.26 -32.41
CA ASP A 514 -22.56 0.15 -31.65
C ASP A 514 -22.76 -0.76 -30.43
N PRO A 515 -23.07 -0.22 -29.24
CA PRO A 515 -23.21 -1.01 -28.02
C PRO A 515 -24.35 -2.04 -28.11
N TYR A 516 -25.42 -1.77 -28.91
CA TYR A 516 -26.51 -2.71 -29.09
C TYR A 516 -26.08 -3.96 -29.91
N LEU A 517 -25.14 -3.81 -30.85
CA LEU A 517 -24.53 -4.95 -31.52
C LEU A 517 -23.65 -5.78 -30.57
N THR A 518 -22.96 -5.11 -29.65
CA THR A 518 -22.16 -5.76 -28.61
C THR A 518 -23.04 -6.54 -27.63
N ALA A 519 -24.16 -5.96 -27.22
CA ALA A 519 -25.16 -6.63 -26.38
C ALA A 519 -25.82 -7.82 -27.09
N LYS A 520 -26.14 -7.68 -28.37
CA LYS A 520 -26.67 -8.78 -29.21
C LYS A 520 -25.72 -9.97 -29.27
N GLN A 521 -24.42 -9.75 -29.14
CA GLN A 521 -23.40 -10.81 -29.11
C GLN A 521 -23.10 -11.31 -27.67
N ALA A 522 -23.83 -10.85 -26.66
CA ALA A 522 -23.62 -11.18 -25.25
C ALA A 522 -22.19 -10.89 -24.74
N LEU A 523 -21.53 -9.87 -25.29
CA LEU A 523 -20.21 -9.41 -24.84
C LEU A 523 -20.30 -8.43 -23.65
N ILE A 524 -21.47 -7.85 -23.42
CA ILE A 524 -21.87 -7.12 -22.23
C ILE A 524 -23.17 -7.70 -21.68
N ASP A 525 -23.42 -7.54 -20.40
CA ASP A 525 -24.60 -8.11 -19.74
C ASP A 525 -25.84 -7.21 -19.94
N ASP A 526 -25.64 -5.88 -20.05
CA ASP A 526 -26.75 -4.95 -20.29
C ASP A 526 -26.26 -3.60 -20.86
N ILE A 527 -27.19 -2.84 -21.44
CA ILE A 527 -27.04 -1.41 -21.73
C ILE A 527 -27.93 -0.67 -20.76
N ILE A 528 -27.32 0.21 -19.97
CA ILE A 528 -27.98 0.85 -18.85
C ILE A 528 -28.17 2.35 -19.06
N ASP A 529 -29.18 2.89 -18.39
CA ASP A 529 -29.32 4.33 -18.21
C ASP A 529 -28.15 4.88 -17.39
N PRO A 530 -27.38 5.88 -17.89
CA PRO A 530 -26.31 6.50 -17.12
C PRO A 530 -26.71 6.89 -15.69
N ALA A 531 -27.92 7.37 -15.47
CA ALA A 531 -28.41 7.76 -14.15
C ALA A 531 -28.49 6.58 -13.15
N GLU A 532 -28.61 5.34 -13.63
CA GLU A 532 -28.73 4.11 -12.82
C GLU A 532 -27.39 3.43 -12.56
N THR A 533 -26.28 4.01 -12.99
CA THR A 533 -24.95 3.39 -12.93
C THR A 533 -24.58 2.93 -11.51
N ARG A 534 -24.87 3.73 -10.48
CA ARG A 534 -24.64 3.35 -9.08
C ARG A 534 -25.40 2.08 -8.70
N VAL A 535 -26.66 2.02 -9.05
CA VAL A 535 -27.54 0.87 -8.77
C VAL A 535 -26.97 -0.41 -9.41
N HIS A 536 -26.53 -0.32 -10.67
CA HIS A 536 -25.92 -1.44 -11.38
C HIS A 536 -24.57 -1.85 -10.82
N ILE A 537 -23.73 -0.93 -10.34
CA ILE A 537 -22.47 -1.26 -9.64
C ILE A 537 -22.77 -2.03 -8.37
N ILE A 538 -23.68 -1.55 -7.51
CA ILE A 538 -24.06 -2.22 -6.26
C ILE A 538 -24.61 -3.62 -6.54
N LYS A 539 -25.51 -3.75 -7.51
CA LYS A 539 -26.07 -5.03 -7.94
C LYS A 539 -24.99 -5.99 -8.46
N GLY A 540 -24.06 -5.51 -9.28
CA GLY A 540 -22.92 -6.29 -9.76
C GLY A 540 -22.04 -6.81 -8.63
N LEU A 541 -21.76 -5.97 -7.62
CA LEU A 541 -21.01 -6.35 -6.41
C LEU A 541 -21.78 -7.38 -5.56
N GLU A 542 -23.11 -7.31 -5.51
CA GLU A 542 -23.95 -8.27 -4.81
C GLU A 542 -24.00 -9.63 -5.53
N ILE A 543 -24.20 -9.64 -6.84
CA ILE A 543 -24.20 -10.84 -7.66
C ILE A 543 -22.89 -11.61 -7.53
N SER A 544 -21.77 -10.89 -7.48
CA SER A 544 -20.43 -11.48 -7.42
C SER A 544 -19.94 -11.78 -6.00
N GLN A 545 -20.75 -11.51 -4.98
CA GLN A 545 -20.43 -11.81 -3.60
C GLN A 545 -20.22 -13.32 -3.42
N GLY A 546 -19.11 -13.70 -2.79
CA GLY A 546 -18.76 -15.10 -2.61
C GLY A 546 -18.07 -15.75 -3.82
N LYS A 547 -17.66 -14.97 -4.81
CA LYS A 547 -16.84 -15.44 -5.92
C LYS A 547 -15.65 -16.24 -5.43
N ARG A 548 -15.44 -17.41 -6.03
CA ARG A 548 -14.28 -18.26 -5.78
C ARG A 548 -13.70 -18.68 -7.12
N ILE A 549 -12.41 -18.43 -7.31
CA ILE A 549 -11.67 -18.86 -8.50
C ILE A 549 -10.65 -19.90 -8.07
N THR A 550 -10.70 -21.07 -8.69
CA THR A 550 -9.65 -22.07 -8.56
C THR A 550 -8.61 -21.82 -9.63
N ALA A 551 -7.48 -21.25 -9.25
CA ALA A 551 -6.34 -21.11 -10.13
C ALA A 551 -5.59 -22.46 -10.27
N PRO A 552 -4.93 -22.73 -11.41
CA PRO A 552 -4.04 -23.88 -11.54
C PRO A 552 -2.98 -23.89 -10.43
N ALA A 553 -2.72 -25.07 -9.85
CA ALA A 553 -1.73 -25.22 -8.79
C ALA A 553 -0.35 -24.79 -9.31
N ARG A 554 0.31 -23.88 -8.60
CA ARG A 554 1.66 -23.39 -8.93
C ARG A 554 2.40 -22.96 -7.67
N LYS A 555 3.73 -23.09 -7.68
CA LYS A 555 4.57 -22.62 -6.57
C LYS A 555 4.53 -21.08 -6.46
N ARG A 556 4.68 -20.38 -7.59
CA ARG A 556 4.68 -18.93 -7.71
C ARG A 556 4.37 -18.51 -9.14
N GLY A 557 3.68 -17.40 -9.34
CA GLY A 557 3.54 -16.75 -10.64
C GLY A 557 4.84 -16.04 -11.04
N VAL A 558 5.13 -15.99 -12.35
CA VAL A 558 6.20 -15.15 -12.90
C VAL A 558 5.58 -13.86 -13.40
N ILE A 559 5.76 -12.78 -12.64
CA ILE A 559 5.22 -11.47 -12.96
C ILE A 559 6.13 -10.81 -13.99
N PRO A 560 5.59 -10.27 -15.10
CA PRO A 560 6.36 -9.44 -16.03
C PRO A 560 6.84 -8.16 -15.32
N VAL A 561 8.15 -7.89 -15.30
CA VAL A 561 8.78 -6.76 -14.60
C VAL A 561 9.64 -5.91 -15.54
#